data_221b07e82deab01037b65af55bef810d
#
_entry.id   221b07e82deab01037b65af55bef810d
#
_cell.length_a   1.000
_cell.length_b   1.000
_cell.length_c   1.000
_cell.angle_alpha   90.00
_cell.angle_beta   90.00
_cell.angle_gamma   90.00
#
_symmetry.space_group_name_H-M   'P 1'
#
loop_
_entity.id
_entity.type
_entity.pdbx_description
1 polymer ?
#
loop_
_entity_poly.entity_id
_entity_poly.type
_entity_poly.pdbx_seq_one_letter_code
_entity_poly.pdbx_strand_id
1 'polypeptide(L)'
;MKILLVEDDVKLGKATSELLAYEGCTVDWAQDGAEAAAMVKESLSASYDIVLLDWMLPGISGVEICRLLRNKYNFQGGIIFVTAKGEVEDCVRALDTGADDFMVKPFKIKELVARINAVDRRKSKPFVDRVYARGAVEINRDLHTVYCRGREVHLRKKEFDLFEM
;
A
#
# COMPACT_ATOMS: atom_id res chain seq x y z
N MET A 1 4.07 -9.44 9.57
CA MET A 1 4.10 -8.58 8.36
C MET A 1 5.50 -8.66 7.76
N LYS A 2 5.60 -8.97 6.46
CA LYS A 2 6.89 -9.03 5.76
C LYS A 2 7.08 -7.78 4.88
N ILE A 3 8.17 -7.06 5.12
CA ILE A 3 8.45 -5.77 4.49
C ILE A 3 9.72 -5.87 3.65
N LEU A 4 9.69 -5.36 2.43
CA LEU A 4 10.88 -5.06 1.66
C LEU A 4 11.20 -3.57 1.81
N LEU A 5 12.35 -3.25 2.38
CA LEU A 5 12.88 -1.90 2.44
C LEU A 5 13.88 -1.70 1.30
N VAL A 6 13.70 -0.67 0.49
CA VAL A 6 14.64 -0.29 -0.59
C VAL A 6 15.19 1.09 -0.29
N GLU A 7 16.45 1.14 0.17
CA GLU A 7 17.10 2.33 0.70
C GLU A 7 18.62 2.21 0.48
N ASP A 8 19.23 3.15 -0.21
CA ASP A 8 20.67 3.15 -0.50
C ASP A 8 21.52 3.76 0.62
N ASP A 9 20.93 4.64 1.46
CA ASP A 9 21.63 5.12 2.65
C ASP A 9 21.76 4.00 3.69
N VAL A 10 22.98 3.49 3.86
CA VAL A 10 23.29 2.36 4.75
C VAL A 10 22.90 2.65 6.20
N LYS A 11 23.10 3.88 6.69
CA LYS A 11 22.75 4.24 8.07
C LYS A 11 21.26 4.28 8.29
N LEU A 12 20.55 4.90 7.35
CA LEU A 12 19.10 5.02 7.42
C LEU A 12 18.43 3.66 7.21
N GLY A 13 18.88 2.89 6.21
CA GLY A 13 18.36 1.56 5.92
C GLY A 13 18.52 0.61 7.11
N LYS A 14 19.71 0.57 7.72
CA LYS A 14 19.95 -0.23 8.92
C LYS A 14 19.06 0.19 10.08
N ALA A 15 19.03 1.48 10.41
CA ALA A 15 18.22 2.00 11.51
C ALA A 15 16.72 1.73 11.30
N THR A 16 16.23 1.95 10.08
CA THR A 16 14.82 1.69 9.75
C THR A 16 14.48 0.21 9.85
N SER A 17 15.35 -0.68 9.34
CA SER A 17 15.17 -2.14 9.44
C SER A 17 15.11 -2.61 10.89
N GLU A 18 16.04 -2.15 11.74
CA GLU A 18 16.09 -2.52 13.16
C GLU A 18 14.85 -2.04 13.91
N LEU A 19 14.40 -0.81 13.66
CA LEU A 19 13.22 -0.25 14.30
C LEU A 19 11.93 -0.96 13.86
N LEU A 20 11.79 -1.30 12.58
CA LEU A 20 10.64 -2.07 12.08
C LEU A 20 10.65 -3.51 12.62
N ALA A 21 11.84 -4.12 12.75
CA ALA A 21 11.97 -5.44 13.37
C ALA A 21 11.55 -5.41 14.85
N TYR A 22 11.89 -4.35 15.58
CA TYR A 22 11.44 -4.13 16.96
C TYR A 22 9.90 -4.02 17.06
N GLU A 23 9.25 -3.45 16.06
CA GLU A 23 7.78 -3.38 15.95
C GLU A 23 7.15 -4.71 15.47
N GLY A 24 7.93 -5.78 15.37
CA GLY A 24 7.45 -7.13 15.05
C GLY A 24 7.33 -7.43 13.54
N CYS A 25 7.96 -6.62 12.69
CA CYS A 25 8.01 -6.88 11.26
C CYS A 25 9.23 -7.75 10.89
N THR A 26 9.08 -8.57 9.84
CA THR A 26 10.21 -9.20 9.17
C THR A 26 10.64 -8.30 8.03
N VAL A 27 11.90 -7.84 8.03
CA VAL A 27 12.38 -6.86 7.05
C VAL A 27 13.51 -7.47 6.24
N ASP A 28 13.32 -7.51 4.93
CA ASP A 28 14.39 -7.70 3.97
C ASP A 28 14.80 -6.31 3.43
N TRP A 29 16.09 -6.05 3.30
CA TRP A 29 16.59 -4.74 2.89
C TRP A 29 17.44 -4.85 1.64
N ALA A 30 17.04 -4.14 0.59
CA ALA A 30 17.77 -3.95 -0.66
C ALA A 30 18.39 -2.55 -0.68
N GLN A 31 19.64 -2.46 -1.16
CA GLN A 31 20.37 -1.20 -1.23
C GLN A 31 20.28 -0.52 -2.60
N ASP A 32 19.72 -1.19 -3.59
CA ASP A 32 19.48 -0.64 -4.91
C ASP A 32 18.25 -1.27 -5.59
N GLY A 33 17.88 -0.68 -6.72
CA GLY A 33 16.69 -1.11 -7.44
C GLY A 33 16.80 -2.46 -8.13
N ALA A 34 17.98 -2.86 -8.53
CA ALA A 34 18.21 -4.15 -9.18
C ALA A 34 18.09 -5.29 -8.17
N GLU A 35 18.66 -5.11 -6.98
CA GLU A 35 18.51 -6.03 -5.85
C GLU A 35 17.04 -6.16 -5.42
N ALA A 36 16.33 -5.04 -5.29
CA ALA A 36 14.91 -5.05 -4.95
C ALA A 36 14.07 -5.81 -5.98
N ALA A 37 14.32 -5.58 -7.27
CA ALA A 37 13.62 -6.28 -8.35
C ALA A 37 13.91 -7.79 -8.35
N ALA A 38 15.14 -8.20 -8.06
CA ALA A 38 15.52 -9.59 -7.92
C ALA A 38 14.82 -10.25 -6.72
N MET A 39 14.82 -9.60 -5.55
CA MET A 39 14.15 -10.10 -4.35
C MET A 39 12.67 -10.30 -4.56
N VAL A 40 11.97 -9.37 -5.24
CA VAL A 40 10.55 -9.52 -5.54
C VAL A 40 10.31 -10.65 -6.52
N LYS A 41 11.14 -10.78 -7.55
CA LYS A 41 11.04 -11.86 -8.53
C LYS A 41 11.23 -13.24 -7.89
N GLU A 42 12.17 -13.37 -6.97
CA GLU A 42 12.46 -14.63 -6.28
C GLU A 42 11.40 -14.98 -5.22
N SER A 43 10.75 -13.97 -4.64
CA SER A 43 9.73 -14.14 -3.61
C SER A 43 8.33 -14.45 -4.13
N LEU A 44 8.18 -14.89 -5.38
CA LEU A 44 6.87 -15.27 -5.98
C LEU A 44 6.10 -16.32 -5.15
N SER A 45 6.77 -17.00 -4.22
CA SER A 45 6.16 -17.95 -3.26
C SER A 45 6.00 -17.42 -1.84
N ALA A 46 6.57 -16.24 -1.51
CA ALA A 46 6.47 -15.60 -0.19
C ALA A 46 6.40 -14.08 -0.40
N SER A 47 5.22 -13.61 -0.80
CA SER A 47 4.99 -12.21 -1.13
C SER A 47 5.29 -11.29 0.07
N TYR A 48 5.91 -10.15 -0.21
CA TYR A 48 5.96 -9.05 0.74
C TYR A 48 4.56 -8.46 0.93
N ASP A 49 4.23 -8.09 2.15
CA ASP A 49 3.01 -7.36 2.46
C ASP A 49 3.13 -5.89 2.06
N ILE A 50 4.30 -5.31 2.33
CA ILE A 50 4.63 -3.90 2.07
C ILE A 50 6.01 -3.78 1.43
N VAL A 51 6.13 -2.84 0.49
CA VAL A 51 7.41 -2.35 -0.03
C VAL A 51 7.57 -0.88 0.37
N LEU A 52 8.62 -0.57 1.13
CA LEU A 52 9.06 0.79 1.41
C LEU A 52 10.13 1.16 0.38
N LEU A 53 9.94 2.23 -0.35
CA LEU A 53 10.69 2.50 -1.56
C LEU A 53 11.21 3.93 -1.59
N ASP A 54 12.53 4.13 -1.58
CA ASP A 54 13.06 5.46 -1.87
C ASP A 54 12.87 5.79 -3.35
N TRP A 55 12.59 7.05 -3.61
CA TRP A 55 12.48 7.59 -4.96
C TRP A 55 13.84 7.67 -5.66
N MET A 56 14.83 8.12 -4.90
CA MET A 56 16.18 8.40 -5.39
C MET A 56 17.11 7.22 -5.11
N LEU A 57 17.11 6.24 -5.99
CA LEU A 57 17.99 5.08 -5.89
C LEU A 57 19.04 5.10 -7.01
N PRO A 58 20.23 4.57 -6.77
CA PRO A 58 21.23 4.41 -7.83
C PRO A 58 20.76 3.38 -8.86
N GLY A 59 21.03 3.66 -10.13
CA GLY A 59 20.65 2.81 -11.26
C GLY A 59 19.17 2.92 -11.61
N ILE A 60 18.34 2.02 -11.13
CA ILE A 60 16.90 2.01 -11.40
C ILE A 60 16.20 2.87 -10.34
N SER A 61 15.48 3.90 -10.78
CA SER A 61 14.73 4.79 -9.86
C SER A 61 13.59 4.06 -9.15
N GLY A 62 13.22 4.55 -7.95
CA GLY A 62 12.08 4.01 -7.22
C GLY A 62 10.77 4.02 -8.01
N VAL A 63 10.56 5.01 -8.86
CA VAL A 63 9.38 5.10 -9.73
C VAL A 63 9.37 3.95 -10.76
N GLU A 64 10.51 3.64 -11.34
CA GLU A 64 10.64 2.52 -12.29
C GLU A 64 10.43 1.18 -11.59
N ILE A 65 10.94 1.03 -10.37
CA ILE A 65 10.69 -0.17 -9.54
C ILE A 65 9.20 -0.30 -9.23
N CYS A 66 8.54 0.78 -8.82
CA CYS A 66 7.10 0.76 -8.56
C CYS A 66 6.31 0.29 -9.79
N ARG A 67 6.65 0.81 -10.98
CA ARG A 67 6.05 0.35 -12.24
C ARG A 67 6.32 -1.12 -12.54
N LEU A 68 7.55 -1.59 -12.32
CA LEU A 68 7.90 -3.01 -12.49
C LEU A 68 7.08 -3.89 -11.55
N LEU A 69 6.97 -3.50 -10.28
CA LEU A 69 6.18 -4.22 -9.28
C LEU A 69 4.72 -4.35 -9.71
N ARG A 70 4.08 -3.25 -10.11
CA ARG A 70 2.67 -3.24 -10.49
C ARG A 70 2.43 -3.90 -11.84
N ASN A 71 3.15 -3.52 -12.88
CA ASN A 71 2.83 -3.89 -14.25
C ASN A 71 3.44 -5.24 -14.69
N LYS A 72 4.66 -5.55 -14.22
CA LYS A 72 5.35 -6.78 -14.64
C LYS A 72 5.15 -7.93 -13.67
N TYR A 73 5.21 -7.65 -12.36
CA TYR A 73 5.11 -8.69 -11.33
C TYR A 73 3.72 -8.79 -10.71
N ASN A 74 2.77 -7.92 -11.10
CA ASN A 74 1.41 -7.88 -10.57
C ASN A 74 1.37 -7.88 -9.03
N PHE A 75 2.30 -7.15 -8.42
CA PHE A 75 2.44 -7.08 -6.98
C PHE A 75 1.21 -6.45 -6.35
N GLN A 76 0.56 -7.18 -5.44
CA GLN A 76 -0.68 -6.77 -4.78
C GLN A 76 -0.45 -6.16 -3.40
N GLY A 77 0.74 -6.31 -2.83
CA GLY A 77 1.11 -5.70 -1.54
C GLY A 77 1.13 -4.17 -1.60
N GLY A 78 1.23 -3.54 -0.43
CA GLY A 78 1.32 -2.09 -0.34
C GLY A 78 2.66 -1.55 -0.84
N ILE A 79 2.67 -0.38 -1.49
CA ILE A 79 3.88 0.36 -1.85
C ILE A 79 3.80 1.74 -1.23
N ILE A 80 4.79 2.08 -0.40
CA ILE A 80 4.91 3.38 0.25
C ILE A 80 6.23 3.99 -0.18
N PHE A 81 6.19 5.17 -0.82
CA PHE A 81 7.40 5.94 -1.06
C PHE A 81 7.87 6.64 0.22
N VAL A 82 9.17 6.55 0.51
CA VAL A 82 9.83 7.22 1.63
C VAL A 82 11.05 7.95 1.11
N THR A 83 10.97 9.24 0.86
CA THR A 83 11.99 9.97 0.10
C THR A 83 12.23 11.38 0.64
N ALA A 84 13.41 11.94 0.31
CA ALA A 84 13.73 13.34 0.59
C ALA A 84 12.94 14.33 -0.31
N LYS A 85 12.39 13.86 -1.44
CA LYS A 85 11.52 14.66 -2.29
C LYS A 85 10.16 14.85 -1.62
N GLY A 86 9.69 16.08 -1.54
CA GLY A 86 8.47 16.42 -0.80
C GLY A 86 7.59 17.44 -1.49
N GLU A 87 7.79 17.69 -2.79
CA GLU A 87 6.92 18.57 -3.54
C GLU A 87 5.59 17.86 -3.86
N VAL A 88 4.52 18.64 -4.00
CA VAL A 88 3.18 18.11 -4.26
C VAL A 88 3.15 17.30 -5.55
N GLU A 89 3.87 17.77 -6.57
CA GLU A 89 4.01 17.12 -7.86
C GLU A 89 4.66 15.73 -7.75
N ASP A 90 5.65 15.58 -6.88
CA ASP A 90 6.31 14.29 -6.64
C ASP A 90 5.35 13.31 -5.94
N CYS A 91 4.56 13.80 -4.98
CA CYS A 91 3.53 13.00 -4.31
C CYS A 91 2.46 12.51 -5.32
N VAL A 92 1.94 13.40 -6.15
CA VAL A 92 0.96 13.04 -7.19
C VAL A 92 1.54 12.00 -8.14
N ARG A 93 2.77 12.19 -8.63
CA ARG A 93 3.44 11.21 -9.52
C ARG A 93 3.66 9.86 -8.88
N ALA A 94 3.97 9.82 -7.57
CA ALA A 94 4.11 8.56 -6.83
C ALA A 94 2.81 7.78 -6.82
N LEU A 95 1.71 8.44 -6.45
CA LEU A 95 0.39 7.83 -6.36
C LEU A 95 -0.12 7.39 -7.74
N ASP A 96 0.05 8.22 -8.77
CA ASP A 96 -0.31 7.89 -10.16
C ASP A 96 0.50 6.69 -10.71
N THR A 97 1.70 6.47 -10.18
CA THR A 97 2.54 5.32 -10.57
C THR A 97 2.05 3.99 -9.97
N GLY A 98 1.16 4.05 -8.98
CA GLY A 98 0.58 2.87 -8.32
C GLY A 98 1.05 2.67 -6.87
N ALA A 99 1.65 3.70 -6.26
CA ALA A 99 1.92 3.70 -4.82
C ALA A 99 0.61 3.88 -4.02
N ASP A 100 0.59 3.36 -2.82
CA ASP A 100 -0.55 3.45 -1.90
C ASP A 100 -0.42 4.60 -0.92
N ASP A 101 0.81 5.06 -0.66
CA ASP A 101 1.10 6.21 0.20
C ASP A 101 2.48 6.81 -0.12
N PHE A 102 2.73 7.99 0.43
CA PHE A 102 3.95 8.77 0.23
C PHE A 102 4.35 9.44 1.55
N MET A 103 5.64 9.42 1.87
CA MET A 103 6.19 9.99 3.10
C MET A 103 7.51 10.71 2.84
N VAL A 104 7.68 11.88 3.45
CA VAL A 104 8.88 12.71 3.28
C VAL A 104 9.86 12.46 4.41
N LYS A 105 11.16 12.33 4.07
CA LYS A 105 12.28 12.31 5.01
C LYS A 105 12.60 13.75 5.48
N PRO A 106 12.95 13.98 6.75
CA PRO A 106 13.04 13.02 7.85
C PRO A 106 11.66 12.68 8.44
N PHE A 107 11.47 11.44 8.86
CA PHE A 107 10.21 10.94 9.42
C PHE A 107 10.40 10.37 10.83
N LYS A 108 9.30 10.26 11.56
CA LYS A 108 9.25 9.54 12.84
C LYS A 108 8.83 8.10 12.59
N ILE A 109 9.51 7.14 13.25
CA ILE A 109 9.17 5.71 13.08
C ILE A 109 7.70 5.42 13.41
N LYS A 110 7.14 6.06 14.41
CA LYS A 110 5.71 5.89 14.77
C LYS A 110 4.77 6.31 13.64
N GLU A 111 5.14 7.34 12.87
CA GLU A 111 4.37 7.76 11.71
C GLU A 111 4.49 6.74 10.58
N LEU A 112 5.70 6.25 10.30
CA LEU A 112 5.93 5.21 9.30
C LEU A 112 5.12 3.95 9.62
N VAL A 113 5.18 3.46 10.86
CA VAL A 113 4.41 2.29 11.33
C VAL A 113 2.91 2.51 11.19
N ALA A 114 2.41 3.70 11.53
CA ALA A 114 0.99 4.02 11.39
C ALA A 114 0.53 3.98 9.92
N ARG A 115 1.36 4.48 8.99
CA ARG A 115 1.09 4.45 7.54
C ARG A 115 1.15 3.03 7.00
N ILE A 116 2.15 2.24 7.38
CA ILE A 116 2.27 0.82 7.03
C ILE A 116 1.01 0.07 7.44
N ASN A 117 0.57 0.22 8.68
CA ASN A 117 -0.64 -0.42 9.20
C ASN A 117 -1.91 0.05 8.47
N ALA A 118 -1.97 1.31 8.07
CA ALA A 118 -3.11 1.84 7.31
C ALA A 118 -3.17 1.26 5.89
N VAL A 119 -2.03 1.12 5.22
CA VAL A 119 -1.93 0.52 3.89
C VAL A 119 -2.23 -0.97 3.96
N ASP A 120 -1.62 -1.69 4.90
CA ASP A 120 -1.86 -3.13 5.10
C ASP A 120 -3.33 -3.43 5.37
N ARG A 121 -3.98 -2.67 6.26
CA ARG A 121 -5.41 -2.84 6.56
C ARG A 121 -6.29 -2.63 5.33
N ARG A 122 -5.94 -1.70 4.43
CA ARG A 122 -6.66 -1.49 3.17
C ARG A 122 -6.50 -2.66 2.21
N LYS A 123 -5.32 -3.30 2.21
CA LYS A 123 -5.00 -4.44 1.35
C LYS A 123 -5.47 -5.77 1.93
N SER A 124 -5.34 -5.94 3.25
CA SER A 124 -5.71 -7.17 3.98
C SER A 124 -7.20 -7.30 4.23
N LYS A 125 -7.97 -6.22 4.09
CA LYS A 125 -9.41 -6.39 3.98
C LYS A 125 -9.63 -7.13 2.66
N PRO A 126 -10.14 -8.38 2.68
CA PRO A 126 -10.66 -8.95 1.47
C PRO A 126 -11.57 -7.88 0.87
N PHE A 127 -11.63 -7.81 -0.43
CA PHE A 127 -12.71 -7.11 -1.13
C PHE A 127 -13.99 -7.73 -0.54
N VAL A 128 -14.39 -7.24 0.63
CA VAL A 128 -15.72 -7.53 1.18
C VAL A 128 -16.57 -6.92 0.11
N ASP A 129 -17.28 -7.77 -0.60
CA ASP A 129 -18.14 -7.36 -1.68
C ASP A 129 -18.79 -6.06 -1.24
N ARG A 130 -18.34 -4.94 -1.84
CA ARG A 130 -18.92 -3.62 -1.56
C ARG A 130 -20.37 -3.60 -1.98
N VAL A 131 -20.74 -4.68 -2.66
CA VAL A 131 -22.11 -5.03 -3.03
C VAL A 131 -22.50 -6.27 -2.24
N TYR A 132 -23.33 -6.11 -1.22
CA TYR A 132 -23.99 -7.22 -0.55
C TYR A 132 -25.27 -7.55 -1.27
N ALA A 133 -25.34 -8.75 -1.84
CA ALA A 133 -26.57 -9.27 -2.42
C ALA A 133 -27.14 -10.37 -1.52
N ARG A 134 -28.35 -10.15 -0.97
CA ARG A 134 -29.10 -11.17 -0.24
C ARG A 134 -30.54 -11.23 -0.77
N GLY A 135 -30.80 -12.22 -1.58
CA GLY A 135 -32.08 -12.36 -2.26
C GLY A 135 -32.31 -11.28 -3.31
N ALA A 136 -33.32 -10.45 -3.13
CA ALA A 136 -33.66 -9.37 -4.06
C ALA A 136 -33.02 -8.01 -3.71
N VAL A 137 -32.21 -7.95 -2.66
CA VAL A 137 -31.60 -6.71 -2.16
C VAL A 137 -30.10 -6.73 -2.39
N GLU A 138 -29.58 -5.68 -3.03
CA GLU A 138 -28.17 -5.43 -3.26
C GLU A 138 -27.81 -4.08 -2.58
N ILE A 139 -26.74 -4.04 -1.79
CA ILE A 139 -26.28 -2.85 -1.08
C ILE A 139 -24.87 -2.54 -1.56
N ASN A 140 -24.68 -1.37 -2.15
CA ASN A 140 -23.37 -0.87 -2.50
C ASN A 140 -22.88 0.12 -1.42
N ARG A 141 -21.90 -0.30 -0.63
CA ARG A 141 -21.37 0.49 0.49
C ARG A 141 -20.62 1.74 0.10
N ASP A 142 -19.94 1.73 -1.05
CA ASP A 142 -19.15 2.87 -1.49
C ASP A 142 -20.02 3.99 -2.05
N LEU A 143 -21.05 3.59 -2.80
CA LEU A 143 -21.98 4.53 -3.41
C LEU A 143 -23.13 4.89 -2.46
N HIS A 144 -23.21 4.26 -1.28
CA HIS A 144 -24.33 4.39 -0.35
C HIS A 144 -25.70 4.16 -1.04
N THR A 145 -25.74 3.18 -1.94
CA THR A 145 -26.94 2.86 -2.72
C THR A 145 -27.47 1.48 -2.39
N VAL A 146 -28.78 1.34 -2.39
CA VAL A 146 -29.49 0.07 -2.23
C VAL A 146 -30.33 -0.18 -3.44
N TYR A 147 -30.26 -1.39 -3.97
CA TYR A 147 -31.13 -1.86 -5.06
C TYR A 147 -32.05 -2.94 -4.52
N CYS A 148 -33.29 -2.88 -4.87
CA CYS A 148 -34.28 -3.94 -4.60
C CYS A 148 -34.87 -4.41 -5.94
N ARG A 149 -34.64 -5.68 -6.30
CA ARG A 149 -35.05 -6.27 -7.58
C ARG A 149 -34.61 -5.43 -8.79
N GLY A 150 -33.35 -4.95 -8.73
CA GLY A 150 -32.74 -4.13 -9.80
C GLY A 150 -33.23 -2.67 -9.87
N ARG A 151 -34.03 -2.21 -8.92
CA ARG A 151 -34.47 -0.80 -8.82
C ARG A 151 -33.76 -0.13 -7.67
N GLU A 152 -33.18 1.04 -7.90
CA GLU A 152 -32.54 1.83 -6.88
C GLU A 152 -33.57 2.33 -5.85
N VAL A 153 -33.24 2.15 -4.56
CA VAL A 153 -34.02 2.62 -3.43
C VAL A 153 -33.23 3.73 -2.74
N HIS A 154 -33.77 4.93 -2.76
CA HIS A 154 -33.13 6.06 -2.07
C HIS A 154 -33.38 5.98 -0.56
N LEU A 155 -32.31 5.70 0.20
CA LEU A 155 -32.32 5.74 1.66
C LEU A 155 -31.65 7.02 2.16
N ARG A 156 -32.18 7.57 3.26
CA ARG A 156 -31.49 8.62 4.00
C ARG A 156 -30.28 8.02 4.72
N LYS A 157 -29.26 8.83 5.00
CA LYS A 157 -28.03 8.36 5.64
C LYS A 157 -28.27 7.48 6.87
N LYS A 158 -29.15 7.90 7.78
CA LYS A 158 -29.49 7.12 8.98
C LYS A 158 -30.19 5.79 8.69
N GLU A 159 -30.94 5.71 7.61
CA GLU A 159 -31.62 4.50 7.18
C GLU A 159 -30.63 3.53 6.54
N PHE A 160 -29.65 4.06 5.79
CA PHE A 160 -28.55 3.28 5.23
C PHE A 160 -27.67 2.67 6.33
N ASP A 161 -27.28 3.49 7.33
CA ASP A 161 -26.44 3.06 8.46
C ASP A 161 -27.09 1.91 9.25
N LEU A 162 -28.43 1.84 9.27
CA LEU A 162 -29.18 0.77 9.94
C LEU A 162 -29.08 -0.58 9.18
N PHE A 163 -28.90 -0.54 7.87
CA PHE A 163 -28.71 -1.73 7.03
C PHE A 163 -27.29 -2.31 7.15
N GLU A 164 -26.33 -1.53 7.65
CA GLU A 164 -24.94 -1.96 7.84
C GLU A 164 -24.69 -2.64 9.20
N MET A 165 -25.64 -2.61 10.11
CA MET A 165 -25.57 -3.29 11.40
C MET A 165 -25.90 -4.78 11.25
#